data_c1bbbaf7fe19e2d74c57792355f3b75f
#
_entry.id   c1bbbaf7fe19e2d74c57792355f3b75f
#
_cell.length_a   1.000
_cell.length_b   1.000
_cell.length_c   1.000
_cell.angle_alpha   90.00
_cell.angle_beta   90.00
_cell.angle_gamma   90.00
#
_symmetry.space_group_name_H-M   'P 1'
#
loop_
_entity.id
_entity.type
_entity.pdbx_description
1 polymer ?
#
loop_
_entity_poly.entity_id
_entity_poly.type
_entity_poly.pdbx_seq_one_letter_code
_entity_poly.pdbx_strand_id
1 'polypeptide(L)'
;MKIKMFFLTTAFITQSTYASELPVIPLRDLVNAALTHQPSVAVSYYETEKKNSDLDLSRAALYPTLDLTSGLNNNRKESSGTERNVENKVSLSYRITDFGVRGANIRKSEYERDNSKTDYEKTKNIVSQEVVTTYYNISKYREMIDGVNLEKEFYKKMLETFSLLVSSGVAMQSDMRKVQVSIDALNTRSIMYQSMLDDEMYKMQNMTGLNLSPDQIQSDEKFNLFKKYIFVESPEKLMDMVMKYNDDYKMLVNTRKAATEDINAAKSSYFPTVDLVSSYVQNNPSGSAKKSDYEDEFKTGINVSFNIFNGFRNSA
;
A
#
# COMPACT_ATOMS: atom_id res chain seq x y z
N MET A 1 57.39 44.02 44.67
CA MET A 1 56.52 43.81 43.50
C MET A 1 56.87 42.46 42.86
N LYS A 2 56.14 41.37 43.19
CA LYS A 2 56.45 40.01 42.75
C LYS A 2 55.54 39.63 41.55
N ILE A 3 56.15 39.49 40.38
CA ILE A 3 55.52 39.05 39.16
C ILE A 3 55.44 37.52 39.21
N LYS A 4 54.22 36.94 39.27
CA LYS A 4 53.97 35.53 39.10
C LYS A 4 53.76 35.22 37.61
N MET A 5 54.74 34.47 37.07
CA MET A 5 54.69 33.96 35.72
C MET A 5 53.80 32.72 35.68
N PHE A 6 52.68 32.78 34.93
CA PHE A 6 51.73 31.68 34.72
C PHE A 6 52.22 30.88 33.49
N PHE A 7 52.64 29.63 33.71
CA PHE A 7 52.90 28.69 32.62
C PHE A 7 51.61 28.05 32.19
N LEU A 8 51.19 28.35 30.96
CA LEU A 8 50.02 27.72 30.32
C LEU A 8 50.51 26.45 29.60
N THR A 9 50.32 25.28 30.19
CA THR A 9 50.55 23.98 29.56
C THR A 9 49.34 23.64 28.65
N THR A 10 49.53 23.80 27.35
CA THR A 10 48.62 23.31 26.32
C THR A 10 48.72 21.78 26.24
N ALA A 11 47.72 21.09 26.79
CA ALA A 11 47.56 19.65 26.59
C ALA A 11 47.00 19.41 25.16
N PHE A 12 47.82 18.85 24.30
CA PHE A 12 47.38 18.31 22.98
C PHE A 12 46.62 17.03 23.25
N ILE A 13 45.27 17.12 23.19
CA ILE A 13 44.41 15.95 23.17
C ILE A 13 44.43 15.42 21.72
N THR A 14 45.20 14.38 21.48
CA THR A 14 45.14 13.58 20.28
C THR A 14 43.80 12.82 20.33
N GLN A 15 42.77 13.32 19.67
CA GLN A 15 41.57 12.54 19.35
C GLN A 15 42.00 11.46 18.35
N SER A 16 42.21 10.24 18.85
CA SER A 16 42.22 9.04 18.03
C SER A 16 40.78 8.86 17.49
N THR A 17 40.55 9.23 16.23
CA THR A 17 39.36 8.83 15.47
C THR A 17 39.44 7.32 15.28
N TYR A 18 38.82 6.58 16.20
CA TYR A 18 38.40 5.22 15.88
C TYR A 18 37.42 5.35 14.72
N ALA A 19 37.78 4.83 13.57
CA ALA A 19 36.81 4.53 12.53
C ALA A 19 35.83 3.50 13.13
N SER A 20 34.68 3.95 13.63
CA SER A 20 33.66 3.07 14.11
C SER A 20 33.15 2.32 12.88
N GLU A 21 33.36 1.02 12.84
CA GLU A 21 32.67 0.17 11.87
C GLU A 21 31.19 0.49 12.01
N LEU A 22 30.56 0.84 10.90
CA LEU A 22 29.13 1.15 10.88
C LEU A 22 28.37 -0.11 11.30
N PRO A 23 27.43 -0.02 12.26
CA PRO A 23 26.72 -1.20 12.74
C PRO A 23 25.97 -1.89 11.60
N VAL A 24 26.10 -3.20 11.53
CA VAL A 24 25.33 -4.04 10.59
C VAL A 24 23.86 -3.91 10.91
N ILE A 25 23.06 -3.66 9.88
CA ILE A 25 21.61 -3.51 10.01
C ILE A 25 20.97 -4.86 9.72
N PRO A 26 20.19 -5.43 10.66
CA PRO A 26 19.50 -6.68 10.46
C PRO A 26 18.46 -6.58 9.33
N LEU A 27 18.28 -7.65 8.56
CA LEU A 27 17.27 -7.73 7.48
C LEU A 27 15.87 -7.33 7.97
N ARG A 28 15.50 -7.73 9.19
CA ARG A 28 14.22 -7.39 9.80
C ARG A 28 14.00 -5.87 9.88
N ASP A 29 15.03 -5.12 10.23
CA ASP A 29 14.94 -3.67 10.42
C ASP A 29 14.81 -2.96 9.06
N LEU A 30 15.50 -3.48 8.04
CA LEU A 30 15.34 -3.02 6.65
C LEU A 30 13.91 -3.27 6.13
N VAL A 31 13.34 -4.44 6.41
CA VAL A 31 11.93 -4.74 6.06
C VAL A 31 10.99 -3.78 6.76
N ASN A 32 11.16 -3.55 8.07
CA ASN A 32 10.31 -2.63 8.83
C ASN A 32 10.43 -1.19 8.31
N ALA A 33 11.65 -0.73 8.00
CA ALA A 33 11.86 0.59 7.40
C ALA A 33 11.15 0.71 6.05
N ALA A 34 11.26 -0.29 5.18
CA ALA A 34 10.60 -0.29 3.88
C ALA A 34 9.07 -0.30 4.02
N LEU A 35 8.49 -1.12 4.91
CA LEU A 35 7.05 -1.14 5.15
C LEU A 35 6.51 0.20 5.64
N THR A 36 7.33 0.97 6.35
CA THR A 36 6.96 2.31 6.82
C THR A 36 7.15 3.38 5.74
N HIS A 37 8.19 3.24 4.91
CA HIS A 37 8.58 4.25 3.93
C HIS A 37 7.85 4.13 2.59
N GLN A 38 7.47 2.91 2.18
CA GLN A 38 6.90 2.66 0.85
C GLN A 38 5.48 3.23 0.70
N PRO A 39 5.26 4.14 -0.29
CA PRO A 39 3.95 4.73 -0.54
C PRO A 39 2.88 3.70 -0.90
N SER A 40 3.24 2.60 -1.56
CA SER A 40 2.31 1.53 -1.92
C SER A 40 1.63 0.88 -0.71
N VAL A 41 2.38 0.72 0.40
CA VAL A 41 1.84 0.19 1.67
C VAL A 41 0.87 1.19 2.29
N ALA A 42 1.22 2.48 2.29
CA ALA A 42 0.33 3.53 2.79
C ALA A 42 -0.95 3.64 1.96
N VAL A 43 -0.85 3.59 0.62
CA VAL A 43 -2.01 3.61 -0.28
C VAL A 43 -2.94 2.44 0.00
N SER A 44 -2.44 1.21 0.08
CA SER A 44 -3.27 0.03 0.35
C SER A 44 -3.90 0.06 1.76
N TYR A 45 -3.22 0.65 2.74
CA TYR A 45 -3.80 0.92 4.06
C TYR A 45 -5.00 1.89 3.97
N TYR A 46 -4.83 3.05 3.32
CA TYR A 46 -5.92 4.02 3.20
C TYR A 46 -7.07 3.52 2.31
N GLU A 47 -6.81 2.66 1.31
CA GLU A 47 -7.89 1.98 0.58
C GLU A 47 -8.69 1.04 1.50
N THR A 48 -8.03 0.39 2.47
CA THR A 48 -8.72 -0.42 3.48
C THR A 48 -9.59 0.45 4.40
N GLU A 49 -9.08 1.60 4.85
CA GLU A 49 -9.85 2.55 5.66
C GLU A 49 -11.04 3.13 4.89
N LYS A 50 -10.86 3.42 3.61
CA LYS A 50 -11.96 3.83 2.72
C LYS A 50 -13.03 2.74 2.64
N LYS A 51 -12.65 1.47 2.45
CA LYS A 51 -13.62 0.35 2.42
C LYS A 51 -14.30 0.10 3.78
N ASN A 52 -13.64 0.38 4.90
CA ASN A 52 -14.29 0.42 6.22
C ASN A 52 -15.37 1.51 6.26
N SER A 53 -15.08 2.71 5.76
CA SER A 53 -16.03 3.82 5.70
C SER A 53 -17.20 3.53 4.73
N ASP A 54 -16.94 2.87 3.58
CA ASP A 54 -17.97 2.44 2.63
C ASP A 54 -18.95 1.43 3.29
N LEU A 55 -18.40 0.52 4.13
CA LEU A 55 -19.22 -0.41 4.91
C LEU A 55 -20.08 0.32 5.95
N ASP A 56 -19.51 1.28 6.67
CA ASP A 56 -20.26 2.08 7.65
C ASP A 56 -21.34 2.93 6.96
N LEU A 57 -21.06 3.47 5.77
CA LEU A 57 -22.04 4.14 4.94
C LEU A 57 -23.19 3.20 4.53
N SER A 58 -22.85 1.95 4.15
CA SER A 58 -23.87 0.94 3.84
C SER A 58 -24.74 0.60 5.04
N ARG A 59 -24.16 0.55 6.24
CA ARG A 59 -24.87 0.34 7.51
C ARG A 59 -25.71 1.53 7.91
N ALA A 60 -25.26 2.75 7.60
CA ALA A 60 -26.01 3.99 7.89
C ALA A 60 -27.38 4.00 7.22
N ALA A 61 -27.56 3.30 6.08
CA ALA A 61 -28.85 3.11 5.43
C ALA A 61 -29.89 2.37 6.28
N LEU A 62 -29.50 1.74 7.40
CA LEU A 62 -30.41 1.10 8.36
C LEU A 62 -31.03 2.10 9.36
N TYR A 63 -30.50 3.30 9.45
CA TYR A 63 -30.94 4.31 10.40
C TYR A 63 -31.86 5.35 9.72
N PRO A 64 -32.70 6.05 10.50
CA PRO A 64 -33.51 7.13 9.98
C PRO A 64 -32.64 8.33 9.57
N THR A 65 -33.07 9.06 8.54
CA THR A 65 -32.51 10.38 8.19
C THR A 65 -33.40 11.49 8.72
N LEU A 66 -32.79 12.58 9.19
CA LEU A 66 -33.45 13.79 9.61
C LEU A 66 -32.85 14.95 8.83
N ASP A 67 -33.66 15.58 7.99
CA ASP A 67 -33.24 16.65 7.11
C ASP A 67 -33.94 17.96 7.48
N LEU A 68 -33.18 19.07 7.49
CA LEU A 68 -33.71 20.43 7.59
C LEU A 68 -33.51 21.12 6.24
N THR A 69 -34.60 21.55 5.64
CA THR A 69 -34.59 22.31 4.40
C THR A 69 -35.21 23.70 4.63
N SER A 70 -34.53 24.74 4.18
CA SER A 70 -35.08 26.11 4.16
C SER A 70 -35.03 26.64 2.74
N GLY A 71 -36.16 27.08 2.24
CA GLY A 71 -36.32 27.55 0.88
C GLY A 71 -37.06 28.88 0.80
N LEU A 72 -36.63 29.78 -0.10
CA LEU A 72 -37.37 30.97 -0.46
C LEU A 72 -38.08 30.72 -1.79
N ASN A 73 -39.41 30.60 -1.73
CA ASN A 73 -40.25 30.40 -2.89
C ASN A 73 -40.83 31.76 -3.35
N ASN A 74 -40.67 32.05 -4.62
CA ASN A 74 -41.14 33.28 -5.22
C ASN A 74 -42.08 32.91 -6.36
N ASN A 75 -43.39 32.88 -6.08
CA ASN A 75 -44.42 32.50 -7.02
C ASN A 75 -45.11 33.74 -7.60
N ARG A 76 -45.07 33.92 -8.88
CA ARG A 76 -45.81 34.96 -9.57
C ARG A 76 -47.08 34.35 -10.18
N LYS A 77 -48.25 34.75 -9.64
CA LYS A 77 -49.56 34.39 -10.18
C LYS A 77 -50.15 35.61 -10.87
N GLU A 78 -50.74 35.41 -12.03
CA GLU A 78 -51.32 36.50 -12.84
C GLU A 78 -52.51 37.18 -12.13
N SER A 79 -53.21 36.42 -11.26
CA SER A 79 -54.38 36.88 -10.49
C SER A 79 -54.09 37.54 -9.17
N SER A 80 -52.97 37.24 -8.50
CA SER A 80 -52.66 37.68 -7.12
C SER A 80 -51.32 38.39 -7.00
N GLY A 81 -50.54 38.59 -8.10
CA GLY A 81 -49.26 39.25 -8.06
C GLY A 81 -48.11 38.33 -7.60
N THR A 82 -47.04 38.90 -7.04
CA THR A 82 -45.89 38.16 -6.59
C THR A 82 -46.06 37.75 -5.12
N GLU A 83 -46.14 36.46 -4.89
CA GLU A 83 -46.20 35.85 -3.53
C GLU A 83 -44.82 35.34 -3.20
N ARG A 84 -44.32 35.69 -2.01
CA ARG A 84 -43.05 35.19 -1.47
C ARG A 84 -43.34 34.37 -0.22
N ASN A 85 -42.74 33.20 -0.14
CA ASN A 85 -42.86 32.34 1.05
C ASN A 85 -41.48 31.80 1.44
N VAL A 86 -41.16 31.94 2.72
CA VAL A 86 -40.02 31.24 3.31
C VAL A 86 -40.57 29.95 3.91
N GLU A 87 -40.20 28.81 3.36
CA GLU A 87 -40.58 27.50 3.84
C GLU A 87 -39.42 26.87 4.59
N ASN A 88 -39.66 26.55 5.86
CA ASN A 88 -38.73 25.77 6.66
C ASN A 88 -39.36 24.38 6.88
N LYS A 89 -38.66 23.34 6.49
CA LYS A 89 -39.15 21.98 6.58
C LYS A 89 -38.16 21.09 7.33
N VAL A 90 -38.65 20.42 8.36
CA VAL A 90 -37.94 19.32 9.02
C VAL A 90 -38.60 18.03 8.54
N SER A 91 -37.82 17.07 8.02
CA SER A 91 -38.33 15.79 7.56
C SER A 91 -37.54 14.63 8.13
N LEU A 92 -38.26 13.65 8.66
CA LEU A 92 -37.75 12.35 9.09
C LEU A 92 -38.14 11.31 8.05
N SER A 93 -37.17 10.51 7.59
CA SER A 93 -37.43 9.35 6.73
C SER A 93 -36.76 8.12 7.30
N TYR A 94 -37.50 7.04 7.43
CA TYR A 94 -37.00 5.76 7.90
C TYR A 94 -37.53 4.61 7.06
N ARG A 95 -36.65 3.89 6.39
CA ARG A 95 -37.00 2.70 5.63
C ARG A 95 -37.23 1.53 6.57
N ILE A 96 -38.51 1.11 6.71
CA ILE A 96 -38.89 -0.01 7.56
C ILE A 96 -38.40 -1.31 6.93
N THR A 97 -38.69 -1.53 5.65
CA THR A 97 -38.25 -2.72 4.90
C THR A 97 -38.08 -2.41 3.42
N ASP A 98 -37.10 -3.09 2.83
CA ASP A 98 -36.80 -3.17 1.40
C ASP A 98 -36.60 -4.63 0.98
N PHE A 99 -37.12 -5.55 1.77
CA PHE A 99 -37.06 -6.99 1.55
C PHE A 99 -35.65 -7.57 1.30
N GLY A 100 -34.63 -6.91 1.87
CA GLY A 100 -33.27 -7.43 1.91
C GLY A 100 -32.25 -6.69 1.04
N VAL A 101 -32.63 -5.63 0.30
CA VAL A 101 -31.71 -4.85 -0.54
C VAL A 101 -30.57 -4.30 0.30
N ARG A 102 -30.88 -3.59 1.43
CA ARG A 102 -29.84 -3.05 2.32
C ARG A 102 -28.96 -4.14 2.92
N GLY A 103 -29.56 -5.26 3.35
CA GLY A 103 -28.83 -6.39 3.90
C GLY A 103 -27.84 -7.00 2.89
N ALA A 104 -28.22 -7.15 1.63
CA ALA A 104 -27.34 -7.63 0.56
C ALA A 104 -26.21 -6.61 0.29
N ASN A 105 -26.51 -5.32 0.24
CA ASN A 105 -25.51 -4.28 0.04
C ASN A 105 -24.48 -4.23 1.19
N ILE A 106 -24.91 -4.42 2.44
CA ILE A 106 -24.01 -4.48 3.60
C ILE A 106 -23.08 -5.69 3.47
N ARG A 107 -23.60 -6.90 3.17
CA ARG A 107 -22.75 -8.09 2.99
C ARG A 107 -21.79 -7.95 1.82
N LYS A 108 -22.22 -7.33 0.72
CA LYS A 108 -21.32 -6.97 -0.39
C LYS A 108 -20.17 -6.09 0.09
N SER A 109 -20.46 -4.99 0.79
CA SER A 109 -19.46 -4.08 1.33
C SER A 109 -18.52 -4.79 2.34
N GLU A 110 -19.02 -5.79 3.09
CA GLU A 110 -18.18 -6.61 3.97
C GLU A 110 -17.17 -7.45 3.18
N TYR A 111 -17.58 -8.09 2.08
CA TYR A 111 -16.66 -8.83 1.22
C TYR A 111 -15.64 -7.93 0.51
N GLU A 112 -16.05 -6.75 0.08
CA GLU A 112 -15.14 -5.76 -0.53
C GLU A 112 -14.10 -5.25 0.48
N ARG A 113 -14.52 -4.96 1.72
CA ARG A 113 -13.62 -4.59 2.81
C ARG A 113 -12.62 -5.72 3.13
N ASP A 114 -13.08 -6.97 3.18
CA ASP A 114 -12.22 -8.12 3.47
C ASP A 114 -11.21 -8.35 2.33
N ASN A 115 -11.59 -8.09 1.08
CA ASN A 115 -10.65 -8.08 -0.05
C ASN A 115 -9.58 -7.00 0.11
N SER A 116 -9.96 -5.78 0.48
CA SER A 116 -9.01 -4.69 0.68
C SER A 116 -8.02 -4.98 1.82
N LYS A 117 -8.48 -5.62 2.91
CA LYS A 117 -7.58 -6.10 3.98
C LYS A 117 -6.58 -7.16 3.48
N THR A 118 -7.05 -8.09 2.66
CA THR A 118 -6.18 -9.12 2.07
C THR A 118 -5.16 -8.48 1.11
N ASP A 119 -5.57 -7.50 0.33
CA ASP A 119 -4.69 -6.76 -0.59
C ASP A 119 -3.62 -5.95 0.16
N TYR A 120 -3.98 -5.35 1.30
CA TYR A 120 -3.01 -4.69 2.18
C TYR A 120 -1.93 -5.66 2.68
N GLU A 121 -2.31 -6.83 3.20
CA GLU A 121 -1.34 -7.84 3.63
C GLU A 121 -0.50 -8.37 2.46
N LYS A 122 -1.10 -8.57 1.30
CA LYS A 122 -0.40 -8.95 0.06
C LYS A 122 0.63 -7.89 -0.34
N THR A 123 0.28 -6.60 -0.29
CA THR A 123 1.20 -5.51 -0.60
C THR A 123 2.39 -5.49 0.36
N LYS A 124 2.16 -5.68 1.66
CA LYS A 124 3.25 -5.81 2.65
C LYS A 124 4.17 -6.99 2.33
N ASN A 125 3.61 -8.13 1.95
CA ASN A 125 4.38 -9.32 1.59
C ASN A 125 5.23 -9.07 0.33
N ILE A 126 4.69 -8.39 -0.69
CA ILE A 126 5.43 -8.03 -1.91
C ILE A 126 6.61 -7.12 -1.57
N VAL A 127 6.39 -6.06 -0.81
CA VAL A 127 7.46 -5.13 -0.38
C VAL A 127 8.51 -5.88 0.45
N SER A 128 8.08 -6.72 1.39
CA SER A 128 9.01 -7.52 2.20
C SER A 128 9.86 -8.46 1.35
N GLN A 129 9.25 -9.14 0.38
CA GLN A 129 9.95 -10.03 -0.55
C GLN A 129 10.96 -9.27 -1.43
N GLU A 130 10.61 -8.06 -1.85
CA GLU A 130 11.50 -7.23 -2.65
C GLU A 130 12.72 -6.78 -1.86
N VAL A 131 12.55 -6.37 -0.58
CA VAL A 131 13.65 -6.06 0.34
C VAL A 131 14.55 -7.27 0.56
N VAL A 132 13.98 -8.45 0.82
CA VAL A 132 14.72 -9.70 1.00
C VAL A 132 15.54 -10.03 -0.24
N THR A 133 14.94 -9.93 -1.42
CA THR A 133 15.62 -10.22 -2.70
C THR A 133 16.78 -9.26 -2.93
N THR A 134 16.57 -7.96 -2.72
CA THR A 134 17.62 -6.93 -2.85
C THR A 134 18.75 -7.13 -1.84
N TYR A 135 18.42 -7.48 -0.60
CA TYR A 135 19.40 -7.79 0.44
C TYR A 135 20.36 -8.93 0.04
N TYR A 136 19.80 -10.03 -0.46
CA TYR A 136 20.63 -11.15 -0.92
C TYR A 136 21.37 -10.86 -2.24
N ASN A 137 20.83 -10.01 -3.10
CA ASN A 137 21.56 -9.56 -4.30
C ASN A 137 22.77 -8.71 -3.93
N ILE A 138 22.66 -7.80 -2.95
CA ILE A 138 23.77 -7.01 -2.43
C ILE A 138 24.88 -7.95 -1.90
N SER A 139 24.52 -8.91 -1.04
CA SER A 139 25.49 -9.89 -0.51
C SER A 139 26.15 -10.69 -1.63
N LYS A 140 25.38 -11.16 -2.61
CA LYS A 140 25.87 -11.90 -3.76
C LYS A 140 26.90 -11.09 -4.56
N TYR A 141 26.62 -9.84 -4.88
CA TYR A 141 27.55 -9.03 -5.69
C TYR A 141 28.80 -8.66 -4.92
N ARG A 142 28.74 -8.48 -3.61
CA ARG A 142 29.94 -8.32 -2.76
C ARG A 142 30.82 -9.54 -2.82
N GLU A 143 30.28 -10.75 -2.61
CA GLU A 143 31.03 -12.00 -2.71
C GLU A 143 31.65 -12.21 -4.12
N MET A 144 30.93 -11.82 -5.17
CA MET A 144 31.44 -11.88 -6.55
C MET A 144 32.61 -10.91 -6.77
N ILE A 145 32.55 -9.69 -6.21
CA ILE A 145 33.65 -8.71 -6.26
C ILE A 145 34.87 -9.24 -5.52
N ASP A 146 34.67 -9.79 -4.32
CA ASP A 146 35.75 -10.37 -3.53
C ASP A 146 36.42 -11.56 -4.26
N GLY A 147 35.62 -12.42 -4.88
CA GLY A 147 36.12 -13.52 -5.70
C GLY A 147 36.94 -13.05 -6.90
N VAL A 148 36.46 -12.02 -7.61
CA VAL A 148 37.20 -11.41 -8.74
C VAL A 148 38.52 -10.75 -8.23
N ASN A 149 38.50 -10.12 -7.08
CA ASN A 149 39.70 -9.51 -6.53
C ASN A 149 40.77 -10.57 -6.16
N LEU A 150 40.36 -11.70 -5.56
CA LEU A 150 41.27 -12.83 -5.32
C LEU A 150 41.84 -13.39 -6.61
N GLU A 151 41.05 -13.57 -7.64
CA GLU A 151 41.49 -14.05 -8.95
C GLU A 151 42.48 -13.05 -9.58
N LYS A 152 42.21 -11.74 -9.49
CA LYS A 152 43.15 -10.68 -9.94
C LYS A 152 44.49 -10.75 -9.26
N GLU A 153 44.53 -10.94 -7.95
CA GLU A 153 45.78 -11.07 -7.22
C GLU A 153 46.60 -12.29 -7.68
N PHE A 154 45.91 -13.41 -7.98
CA PHE A 154 46.61 -14.59 -8.54
C PHE A 154 47.19 -14.28 -9.93
N TYR A 155 46.43 -13.65 -10.83
CA TYR A 155 46.96 -13.32 -12.19
C TYR A 155 48.06 -12.24 -12.14
N LYS A 156 48.03 -11.31 -11.22
CA LYS A 156 49.14 -10.33 -11.00
C LYS A 156 50.43 -11.04 -10.64
N LYS A 157 50.41 -11.98 -9.71
CA LYS A 157 51.60 -12.80 -9.34
C LYS A 157 52.08 -13.63 -10.52
N MET A 158 51.15 -14.17 -11.30
CA MET A 158 51.46 -14.90 -12.55
C MET A 158 52.16 -13.97 -13.55
N LEU A 159 51.65 -12.74 -13.74
CA LEU A 159 52.26 -11.76 -14.66
C LEU A 159 53.69 -11.40 -14.22
N GLU A 160 53.93 -11.20 -12.94
CA GLU A 160 55.30 -10.97 -12.38
C GLU A 160 56.24 -12.14 -12.74
N THR A 161 55.79 -13.38 -12.54
CA THR A 161 56.55 -14.59 -12.89
C THR A 161 56.84 -14.67 -14.39
N PHE A 162 55.85 -14.46 -15.25
CA PHE A 162 56.05 -14.47 -16.71
C PHE A 162 56.95 -13.34 -17.17
N SER A 163 56.92 -12.17 -16.53
CA SER A 163 57.83 -11.06 -16.81
C SER A 163 59.29 -11.45 -16.60
N LEU A 164 59.60 -12.15 -15.50
CA LEU A 164 60.95 -12.68 -15.25
C LEU A 164 61.38 -13.77 -16.24
N LEU A 165 60.48 -14.69 -16.60
CA LEU A 165 60.74 -15.76 -17.57
C LEU A 165 60.96 -15.22 -19.00
N VAL A 166 60.24 -14.20 -19.39
CA VAL A 166 60.45 -13.51 -20.68
C VAL A 166 61.77 -12.76 -20.70
N SER A 167 62.15 -12.05 -19.63
CA SER A 167 63.39 -11.32 -19.52
C SER A 167 64.61 -12.26 -19.55
N SER A 168 64.46 -13.48 -19.04
CA SER A 168 65.52 -14.53 -19.09
C SER A 168 65.49 -15.36 -20.37
N GLY A 169 64.61 -15.08 -21.30
CA GLY A 169 64.52 -15.81 -22.61
C GLY A 169 63.85 -17.18 -22.53
N VAL A 170 63.25 -17.56 -21.39
CA VAL A 170 62.64 -18.88 -21.14
C VAL A 170 61.19 -18.94 -21.60
N ALA A 171 60.45 -17.84 -21.62
CA ALA A 171 59.05 -17.74 -22.05
C ALA A 171 58.88 -16.75 -23.20
N MET A 172 57.74 -16.89 -23.95
CA MET A 172 57.43 -15.98 -25.05
C MET A 172 56.66 -14.76 -24.55
N GLN A 173 56.87 -13.60 -25.15
CA GLN A 173 56.13 -12.37 -24.84
C GLN A 173 54.60 -12.53 -25.09
N SER A 174 54.20 -13.43 -25.99
CA SER A 174 52.81 -13.78 -26.22
C SER A 174 52.10 -14.39 -25.01
N ASP A 175 52.83 -15.15 -24.17
CA ASP A 175 52.26 -15.78 -22.98
C ASP A 175 52.04 -14.75 -21.85
N MET A 176 52.97 -13.80 -21.69
CA MET A 176 52.79 -12.65 -20.81
C MET A 176 51.59 -11.82 -21.23
N ARG A 177 51.35 -11.58 -22.54
CA ARG A 177 50.19 -10.85 -23.04
C ARG A 177 48.85 -11.57 -22.76
N LYS A 178 48.81 -12.93 -22.83
CA LYS A 178 47.62 -13.70 -22.46
C LYS A 178 47.20 -13.45 -21.00
N VAL A 179 48.21 -13.45 -20.08
CA VAL A 179 47.97 -13.16 -18.68
C VAL A 179 47.43 -11.72 -18.50
N GLN A 180 48.02 -10.74 -19.22
CA GLN A 180 47.52 -9.36 -19.18
C GLN A 180 46.08 -9.25 -19.66
N VAL A 181 45.71 -9.90 -20.75
CA VAL A 181 44.32 -9.94 -21.26
C VAL A 181 43.37 -10.53 -20.22
N SER A 182 43.80 -11.57 -19.47
CA SER A 182 42.98 -12.13 -18.38
C SER A 182 42.76 -11.10 -17.26
N ILE A 183 43.78 -10.33 -16.87
CA ILE A 183 43.66 -9.25 -15.88
C ILE A 183 42.68 -8.19 -16.38
N ASP A 184 42.75 -7.79 -17.65
CA ASP A 184 41.86 -6.77 -18.22
C ASP A 184 40.39 -7.25 -18.25
N ALA A 185 40.17 -8.54 -18.57
CA ALA A 185 38.85 -9.17 -18.50
C ALA A 185 38.29 -9.18 -17.06
N LEU A 186 39.15 -9.46 -16.06
CA LEU A 186 38.76 -9.40 -14.65
C LEU A 186 38.46 -7.98 -14.17
N ASN A 187 39.21 -6.97 -14.66
CA ASN A 187 38.90 -5.58 -14.40
C ASN A 187 37.50 -5.20 -14.92
N THR A 188 37.18 -5.59 -16.14
CA THR A 188 35.86 -5.37 -16.75
C THR A 188 34.77 -6.04 -15.92
N ARG A 189 34.98 -7.28 -15.48
CA ARG A 189 34.03 -8.03 -14.66
C ARG A 189 33.84 -7.39 -13.29
N SER A 190 34.92 -6.89 -12.68
CA SER A 190 34.86 -6.17 -11.40
C SER A 190 34.01 -4.90 -11.50
N ILE A 191 34.20 -4.10 -12.56
CA ILE A 191 33.40 -2.89 -12.81
C ILE A 191 31.93 -3.24 -13.01
N MET A 192 31.64 -4.31 -13.76
CA MET A 192 30.27 -4.77 -13.97
C MET A 192 29.58 -5.16 -12.66
N TYR A 193 30.25 -5.94 -11.80
CA TYR A 193 29.67 -6.33 -10.50
C TYR A 193 29.54 -5.15 -9.54
N GLN A 194 30.47 -4.19 -9.60
CA GLN A 194 30.35 -2.95 -8.80
C GLN A 194 29.10 -2.15 -9.24
N SER A 195 28.87 -2.00 -10.53
CA SER A 195 27.67 -1.32 -11.02
C SER A 195 26.39 -2.01 -10.58
N MET A 196 26.36 -3.36 -10.63
CA MET A 196 25.21 -4.14 -10.15
C MET A 196 25.00 -4.00 -8.65
N LEU A 197 26.07 -3.92 -7.86
CA LEU A 197 26.00 -3.65 -6.43
C LEU A 197 25.42 -2.26 -6.15
N ASP A 198 25.91 -1.25 -6.86
CA ASP A 198 25.45 0.13 -6.71
C ASP A 198 23.96 0.27 -7.06
N ASP A 199 23.49 -0.41 -8.12
CA ASP A 199 22.07 -0.46 -8.50
C ASP A 199 21.19 -1.07 -7.39
N GLU A 200 21.60 -2.20 -6.82
CA GLU A 200 20.87 -2.85 -5.73
C GLU A 200 20.92 -2.01 -4.44
N MET A 201 22.04 -1.36 -4.16
CA MET A 201 22.16 -0.44 -3.03
C MET A 201 21.21 0.75 -3.19
N TYR A 202 21.16 1.34 -4.38
CA TYR A 202 20.25 2.45 -4.67
C TYR A 202 18.77 2.00 -4.54
N LYS A 203 18.46 0.79 -5.01
CA LYS A 203 17.13 0.19 -4.84
C LYS A 203 16.78 0.03 -3.36
N MET A 204 17.69 -0.50 -2.54
CA MET A 204 17.49 -0.65 -1.09
C MET A 204 17.26 0.68 -0.39
N GLN A 205 18.07 1.70 -0.71
CA GLN A 205 17.92 3.05 -0.17
C GLN A 205 16.55 3.66 -0.52
N ASN A 206 16.12 3.50 -1.77
CA ASN A 206 14.79 3.98 -2.20
C ASN A 206 13.64 3.26 -1.50
N MET A 207 13.77 1.95 -1.26
CA MET A 207 12.74 1.19 -0.57
C MET A 207 12.64 1.54 0.91
N THR A 208 13.78 1.75 1.57
CA THR A 208 13.84 1.95 3.03
C THR A 208 13.84 3.42 3.45
N GLY A 209 14.21 4.34 2.54
CA GLY A 209 14.45 5.75 2.86
C GLY A 209 15.72 5.98 3.70
N LEU A 210 16.55 4.95 3.91
CA LEU A 210 17.78 5.02 4.71
C LEU A 210 18.99 5.28 3.82
N ASN A 211 19.94 6.06 4.32
CA ASN A 211 21.24 6.21 3.67
C ASN A 211 22.16 5.07 4.13
N LEU A 212 22.30 4.06 3.28
CA LEU A 212 22.98 2.80 3.57
C LEU A 212 24.32 2.71 2.86
N SER A 213 25.33 2.12 3.52
CA SER A 213 26.55 1.69 2.87
C SER A 213 26.56 0.15 2.69
N PRO A 214 27.31 -0.39 1.69
CA PRO A 214 27.38 -1.83 1.47
C PRO A 214 27.87 -2.62 2.70
N ASP A 215 28.71 -2.03 3.54
CA ASP A 215 29.30 -2.68 4.73
C ASP A 215 28.28 -2.88 5.86
N GLN A 216 27.18 -2.13 5.86
CA GLN A 216 26.10 -2.28 6.82
C GLN A 216 25.16 -3.45 6.48
N ILE A 217 25.28 -4.01 5.27
CA ILE A 217 24.47 -5.12 4.78
C ILE A 217 25.37 -6.35 4.71
N GLN A 218 25.38 -7.15 5.77
CA GLN A 218 26.14 -8.40 5.82
C GLN A 218 25.17 -9.58 5.97
N SER A 219 25.32 -10.55 5.10
CA SER A 219 24.60 -11.82 5.21
C SER A 219 25.37 -12.73 6.18
N ASP A 220 25.01 -12.70 7.45
CA ASP A 220 25.54 -13.64 8.46
C ASP A 220 24.91 -15.03 8.39
N GLU A 221 23.84 -15.18 7.65
CA GLU A 221 23.14 -16.44 7.54
C GLU A 221 23.74 -17.31 6.44
N LYS A 222 24.65 -18.19 6.84
CA LYS A 222 24.95 -19.37 6.05
C LYS A 222 23.61 -20.04 5.68
N PHE A 223 23.37 -20.19 4.41
CA PHE A 223 22.16 -20.68 3.72
C PHE A 223 21.67 -22.06 4.21
N ASN A 224 21.44 -22.23 5.50
CA ASN A 224 20.89 -23.45 6.10
C ASN A 224 19.36 -23.50 6.10
N LEU A 225 18.68 -22.39 5.75
CA LEU A 225 17.22 -22.31 5.72
C LEU A 225 16.59 -23.16 4.63
N PHE A 226 17.26 -23.32 3.47
CA PHE A 226 16.69 -24.09 2.36
C PHE A 226 16.59 -25.59 2.61
N LYS A 227 17.46 -26.19 3.44
CA LYS A 227 17.37 -27.62 3.76
C LYS A 227 16.14 -27.99 4.59
N LYS A 228 15.53 -27.04 5.30
CA LYS A 228 14.41 -27.28 6.20
C LYS A 228 13.05 -27.26 5.50
N TYR A 229 12.95 -26.67 4.31
CA TYR A 229 11.66 -26.40 3.64
C TYR A 229 11.46 -27.08 2.29
N ILE A 230 12.36 -27.95 1.83
CA ILE A 230 12.08 -28.81 0.67
C ILE A 230 11.24 -30.00 1.15
N PHE A 231 9.98 -29.74 1.48
CA PHE A 231 8.98 -30.79 1.59
C PHE A 231 8.36 -30.96 0.20
N VAL A 232 8.62 -32.10 -0.43
CA VAL A 232 7.82 -32.54 -1.57
C VAL A 232 6.51 -33.06 -0.99
N GLU A 233 5.54 -32.17 -0.76
CA GLU A 233 4.17 -32.54 -0.44
C GLU A 233 3.50 -33.09 -1.69
N SER A 234 2.48 -33.95 -1.51
CA SER A 234 1.72 -34.45 -2.65
C SER A 234 0.99 -33.27 -3.35
N PRO A 235 0.74 -33.36 -4.68
CA PRO A 235 0.03 -32.31 -5.42
C PRO A 235 -1.31 -31.92 -4.80
N GLU A 236 -2.03 -32.90 -4.21
CA GLU A 236 -3.32 -32.69 -3.54
C GLU A 236 -3.16 -31.79 -2.31
N LYS A 237 -2.17 -32.07 -1.45
CA LYS A 237 -1.87 -31.25 -0.28
C LYS A 237 -1.38 -29.84 -0.66
N LEU A 238 -0.60 -29.71 -1.73
CA LEU A 238 -0.20 -28.40 -2.25
C LEU A 238 -1.42 -27.61 -2.72
N MET A 239 -2.38 -28.24 -3.39
CA MET A 239 -3.62 -27.60 -3.81
C MET A 239 -4.44 -27.13 -2.61
N ASP A 240 -4.58 -27.95 -1.57
CA ASP A 240 -5.27 -27.56 -0.33
C ASP A 240 -4.59 -26.38 0.36
N MET A 241 -3.25 -26.37 0.37
CA MET A 241 -2.48 -25.23 0.91
C MET A 241 -2.70 -23.96 0.09
N VAL A 242 -2.70 -24.05 -1.25
CA VAL A 242 -3.00 -22.90 -2.12
C VAL A 242 -4.39 -22.36 -1.84
N MET A 243 -5.43 -23.20 -1.82
CA MET A 243 -6.80 -22.78 -1.53
C MET A 243 -6.94 -22.12 -0.15
N LYS A 244 -6.14 -22.53 0.82
CA LYS A 244 -6.18 -22.00 2.19
C LYS A 244 -5.39 -20.73 2.38
N TYR A 245 -4.22 -20.61 1.76
CA TYR A 245 -3.24 -19.55 2.05
C TYR A 245 -3.03 -18.55 0.92
N ASN A 246 -3.42 -18.86 -0.32
CA ASN A 246 -3.25 -17.96 -1.44
C ASN A 246 -4.22 -16.77 -1.34
N ASP A 247 -3.67 -15.57 -1.26
CA ASP A 247 -4.45 -14.35 -1.08
C ASP A 247 -5.29 -14.01 -2.33
N ASP A 248 -4.78 -14.26 -3.54
CA ASP A 248 -5.54 -14.06 -4.77
C ASP A 248 -6.77 -14.98 -4.83
N TYR A 249 -6.63 -16.24 -4.41
CA TYR A 249 -7.76 -17.16 -4.34
C TYR A 249 -8.82 -16.69 -3.34
N LYS A 250 -8.42 -16.25 -2.14
CA LYS A 250 -9.35 -15.70 -1.13
C LYS A 250 -10.10 -14.48 -1.68
N MET A 251 -9.38 -13.56 -2.34
CA MET A 251 -9.96 -12.37 -2.94
C MET A 251 -10.98 -12.72 -4.03
N LEU A 252 -10.67 -13.69 -4.91
CA LEU A 252 -11.60 -14.16 -5.94
C LEU A 252 -12.86 -14.81 -5.33
N VAL A 253 -12.72 -15.58 -4.26
CA VAL A 253 -13.86 -16.16 -3.54
C VAL A 253 -14.75 -15.06 -2.96
N ASN A 254 -14.17 -14.03 -2.33
CA ASN A 254 -14.94 -12.90 -1.80
C ASN A 254 -15.58 -12.07 -2.91
N THR A 255 -14.89 -11.85 -4.02
CA THR A 255 -15.45 -11.16 -5.20
C THR A 255 -16.67 -11.90 -5.75
N ARG A 256 -16.60 -13.24 -5.84
CA ARG A 256 -17.74 -14.06 -6.23
C ARG A 256 -18.92 -13.92 -5.24
N LYS A 257 -18.61 -13.90 -3.92
CA LYS A 257 -19.65 -13.71 -2.90
C LYS A 257 -20.28 -12.32 -3.01
N ALA A 258 -19.49 -11.28 -3.22
CA ALA A 258 -19.97 -9.91 -3.43
C ALA A 258 -20.90 -9.83 -4.65
N ALA A 259 -20.51 -10.45 -5.78
CA ALA A 259 -21.37 -10.53 -6.97
C ALA A 259 -22.66 -11.32 -6.71
N THR A 260 -22.63 -12.35 -5.85
CA THR A 260 -23.84 -13.06 -5.44
C THR A 260 -24.79 -12.16 -4.64
N GLU A 261 -24.24 -11.27 -3.80
CA GLU A 261 -25.07 -10.30 -3.07
C GLU A 261 -25.66 -9.22 -3.99
N ASP A 262 -24.99 -8.85 -5.09
CA ASP A 262 -25.59 -7.98 -6.12
C ASP A 262 -26.82 -8.64 -6.75
N ILE A 263 -26.75 -9.94 -7.06
CA ILE A 263 -27.90 -10.70 -7.54
C ILE A 263 -29.01 -10.74 -6.49
N ASN A 264 -28.68 -10.92 -5.21
CA ASN A 264 -29.66 -10.92 -4.12
C ASN A 264 -30.32 -9.56 -3.97
N ALA A 265 -29.57 -8.46 -4.06
CA ALA A 265 -30.11 -7.10 -4.04
C ALA A 265 -31.03 -6.84 -5.23
N ALA A 266 -30.64 -7.27 -6.44
CA ALA A 266 -31.46 -7.16 -7.64
C ALA A 266 -32.76 -7.94 -7.51
N LYS A 267 -32.73 -9.18 -6.99
CA LYS A 267 -33.93 -9.97 -6.71
C LYS A 267 -34.84 -9.31 -5.68
N SER A 268 -34.26 -8.74 -4.63
CA SER A 268 -34.99 -8.04 -3.58
C SER A 268 -35.69 -6.75 -4.11
N SER A 269 -35.11 -6.12 -5.13
CA SER A 269 -35.72 -4.91 -5.75
C SER A 269 -37.04 -5.16 -6.52
N TYR A 270 -37.41 -6.42 -6.72
CA TYR A 270 -38.77 -6.77 -7.23
C TYR A 270 -39.86 -6.65 -6.16
N PHE A 271 -39.50 -6.47 -4.90
CA PHE A 271 -40.49 -6.30 -3.83
C PHE A 271 -40.73 -4.81 -3.52
N PRO A 272 -41.89 -4.46 -2.93
CA PRO A 272 -42.17 -3.08 -2.57
C PRO A 272 -41.24 -2.62 -1.45
N THR A 273 -40.98 -1.30 -1.35
CA THR A 273 -40.33 -0.68 -0.17
C THR A 273 -41.41 -0.08 0.72
N VAL A 274 -41.14 -0.11 2.04
CA VAL A 274 -42.02 0.48 3.04
C VAL A 274 -41.22 1.51 3.85
N ASP A 275 -41.65 2.77 3.76
CA ASP A 275 -40.97 3.88 4.40
C ASP A 275 -41.92 4.59 5.39
N LEU A 276 -41.44 4.85 6.62
CA LEU A 276 -42.07 5.79 7.55
C LEU A 276 -41.53 7.19 7.23
N VAL A 277 -42.47 8.12 7.00
CA VAL A 277 -42.13 9.51 6.72
C VAL A 277 -42.90 10.41 7.69
N SER A 278 -42.19 11.43 8.22
CA SER A 278 -42.80 12.48 9.03
C SER A 278 -42.18 13.81 8.65
N SER A 279 -43.01 14.84 8.54
CA SER A 279 -42.49 16.19 8.24
C SER A 279 -43.30 17.26 8.95
N TYR A 280 -42.56 18.28 9.37
CA TYR A 280 -43.14 19.53 9.84
C TYR A 280 -42.69 20.66 8.91
N VAL A 281 -43.67 21.39 8.39
CA VAL A 281 -43.47 22.50 7.46
C VAL A 281 -43.93 23.77 8.13
N GLN A 282 -43.06 24.74 8.26
CA GLN A 282 -43.38 26.10 8.73
C GLN A 282 -43.33 27.05 7.53
N ASN A 283 -44.40 27.75 7.29
CA ASN A 283 -44.56 28.70 6.21
C ASN A 283 -44.57 30.16 6.74
N ASN A 284 -43.69 31.00 6.21
CA ASN A 284 -43.62 32.42 6.53
C ASN A 284 -43.87 33.24 5.24
N PRO A 285 -45.15 33.52 4.93
CA PRO A 285 -45.50 34.32 3.76
C PRO A 285 -45.13 35.76 3.91
N SER A 286 -44.68 36.43 2.84
CA SER A 286 -44.40 37.86 2.76
C SER A 286 -44.83 38.45 1.42
N GLY A 287 -45.02 39.78 1.35
CA GLY A 287 -45.50 40.47 0.17
C GLY A 287 -47.02 40.53 0.12
N SER A 288 -47.63 40.24 -1.03
CA SER A 288 -49.07 40.21 -1.22
C SER A 288 -49.75 38.93 -0.72
N ALA A 289 -48.99 37.95 -0.27
CA ALA A 289 -49.51 36.69 0.27
C ALA A 289 -50.14 36.91 1.65
N LYS A 290 -51.34 36.36 1.87
CA LYS A 290 -52.01 36.38 3.15
C LYS A 290 -51.51 35.25 4.03
N LYS A 291 -51.34 35.49 5.33
CA LYS A 291 -50.92 34.43 6.28
C LYS A 291 -51.92 33.28 6.34
N SER A 292 -53.21 33.54 6.07
CA SER A 292 -54.30 32.52 6.01
C SER A 292 -54.12 31.53 4.83
N ASP A 293 -53.29 31.84 3.85
CA ASP A 293 -53.10 31.01 2.67
C ASP A 293 -51.91 30.01 2.86
N TYR A 294 -51.20 30.14 4.00
CA TYR A 294 -50.04 29.34 4.34
C TYR A 294 -50.11 28.92 5.83
N GLU A 295 -50.50 27.69 6.06
CA GLU A 295 -50.56 27.11 7.39
C GLU A 295 -49.29 26.27 7.67
N ASP A 296 -48.90 26.23 8.95
CA ASP A 296 -47.92 25.25 9.37
C ASP A 296 -48.52 23.86 9.34
N GLU A 297 -47.78 22.90 8.81
CA GLU A 297 -48.32 21.58 8.58
C GLU A 297 -47.45 20.47 9.16
N PHE A 298 -48.08 19.56 9.91
CA PHE A 298 -47.44 18.33 10.37
C PHE A 298 -48.03 17.13 9.65
N LYS A 299 -47.19 16.36 8.95
CA LYS A 299 -47.57 15.14 8.27
C LYS A 299 -46.79 13.97 8.82
N THR A 300 -47.46 12.85 9.04
CA THR A 300 -46.81 11.56 9.29
C THR A 300 -47.58 10.46 8.54
N GLY A 301 -46.84 9.48 8.04
CA GLY A 301 -47.46 8.41 7.28
C GLY A 301 -46.49 7.27 6.94
N ILE A 302 -47.06 6.19 6.47
CA ILE A 302 -46.33 5.05 5.93
C ILE A 302 -46.53 5.05 4.41
N ASN A 303 -45.40 5.11 3.68
CA ASN A 303 -45.42 5.04 2.24
C ASN A 303 -44.99 3.65 1.79
N VAL A 304 -45.83 3.02 0.96
CA VAL A 304 -45.50 1.77 0.28
C VAL A 304 -45.26 2.08 -1.19
N SER A 305 -44.04 1.85 -1.67
CA SER A 305 -43.68 2.10 -3.06
C SER A 305 -43.34 0.79 -3.76
N PHE A 306 -44.02 0.54 -4.86
CA PHE A 306 -43.81 -0.63 -5.71
C PHE A 306 -43.63 -0.20 -7.15
N ASN A 307 -42.50 -0.53 -7.74
CA ASN A 307 -42.24 -0.20 -9.13
C ASN A 307 -42.78 -1.30 -10.04
N ILE A 308 -43.86 -1.00 -10.80
CA ILE A 308 -44.53 -1.96 -11.67
C ILE A 308 -43.73 -2.16 -12.97
N PHE A 309 -43.12 -1.11 -13.48
CA PHE A 309 -42.30 -1.16 -14.69
C PHE A 309 -41.23 -0.10 -14.69
N ASN A 310 -39.98 -0.52 -14.92
CA ASN A 310 -38.79 0.35 -14.89
C ASN A 310 -37.93 0.23 -16.15
N GLY A 311 -38.52 -0.11 -17.30
CA GLY A 311 -37.79 -0.26 -18.55
C GLY A 311 -36.83 -1.45 -18.54
N PHE A 312 -37.24 -2.56 -17.96
CA PHE A 312 -36.45 -3.82 -17.82
C PHE A 312 -35.19 -3.73 -16.99
N ARG A 313 -34.95 -2.63 -16.25
CA ARG A 313 -33.73 -2.45 -15.43
C ARG A 313 -33.50 -3.58 -14.43
N ASN A 314 -34.55 -4.15 -13.85
CA ASN A 314 -34.45 -5.24 -12.86
C ASN A 314 -34.28 -6.61 -13.51
N SER A 315 -34.46 -6.75 -14.84
CA SER A 315 -34.32 -8.01 -15.57
C SER A 315 -33.07 -8.06 -16.45
N ALA A 316 -32.33 -6.98 -16.55
CA ALA A 316 -31.06 -6.90 -17.23
C ALA A 316 -29.92 -7.30 -16.30
#